data_3236718fc064f60dc1793ae4e72798d7
#
_entry.id   3236718fc064f60dc1793ae4e72798d7
#
_cell.length_a   1.000
_cell.length_b   1.000
_cell.length_c   1.000
_cell.angle_alpha   90.00
_cell.angle_beta   90.00
_cell.angle_gamma   90.00
#
_symmetry.space_group_name_H-M   'P 1'
#
loop_
_entity.id
_entity.type
_entity.pdbx_description
1 polymer ?
#
loop_
_entity_poly.entity_id
_entity_poly.type
_entity_poly.pdbx_seq_one_letter_code
_entity_poly.pdbx_strand_id
1 'polypeptide(L)'
;MLQRDANYLVVITEEKAVHLESSFIAMLIVGVYLILASCCMVYMLAEVMKEKYEKEKLRYISMTDELTRCGNRHAYETDIAKLDLHAAWAYLSMDVNGLKQVNDTRGHAAGDELICAAAEAMKRNFASCGRVYRIGGDEFVIIVTEKLAELDTRLEAFEADVARWQGELVASMSIACGYVLSTEQPWENVHEISKAADKRMYERKACYYRESGADRRRP
;
A
#
# COMPACT_ATOMS: atom_id res chain seq x y z
N MET A 1 -22.34 77.38 44.29
CA MET A 1 -21.82 76.07 44.63
C MET A 1 -22.48 75.00 43.74
N LEU A 2 -23.77 74.86 43.67
CA LEU A 2 -24.51 73.84 42.90
C LEU A 2 -24.20 73.75 41.39
N GLN A 3 -23.93 74.89 40.74
CA GLN A 3 -23.67 74.98 39.29
C GLN A 3 -22.26 74.43 38.91
N ARG A 4 -21.34 74.53 39.85
CA ARG A 4 -19.98 74.03 39.67
C ARG A 4 -19.90 72.46 39.77
N ASP A 5 -20.74 71.96 40.70
CA ASP A 5 -20.82 70.49 40.89
C ASP A 5 -21.55 69.76 39.72
N ALA A 6 -22.54 70.43 39.11
CA ALA A 6 -23.24 69.95 37.93
C ALA A 6 -22.34 69.90 36.72
N ASN A 7 -21.50 70.92 36.49
CA ASN A 7 -20.51 70.89 35.38
C ASN A 7 -19.40 69.83 35.57
N TYR A 8 -19.03 69.56 36.82
CA TYR A 8 -18.04 68.53 37.13
C TYR A 8 -18.58 67.09 36.87
N LEU A 9 -19.87 66.89 37.19
CA LEU A 9 -20.55 65.61 36.91
C LEU A 9 -20.70 65.34 35.40
N VAL A 10 -21.02 66.39 34.61
CA VAL A 10 -21.14 66.26 33.13
C VAL A 10 -19.80 65.91 32.51
N VAL A 11 -18.71 66.56 32.93
CA VAL A 11 -17.36 66.25 32.42
C VAL A 11 -16.92 64.76 32.73
N ILE A 12 -17.21 64.32 33.97
CA ILE A 12 -16.89 62.94 34.36
C ILE A 12 -17.72 61.89 33.57
N THR A 13 -19.00 62.21 33.27
CA THR A 13 -19.84 61.30 32.48
C THR A 13 -19.42 61.26 31.02
N GLU A 14 -19.02 62.37 30.41
CA GLU A 14 -18.47 62.40 29.04
C GLU A 14 -17.13 61.64 28.95
N GLU A 15 -16.23 61.85 29.91
CA GLU A 15 -14.94 61.17 29.95
C GLU A 15 -15.09 59.61 30.07
N LYS A 16 -16.03 59.15 30.92
CA LYS A 16 -16.39 57.77 31.06
C LYS A 16 -17.03 57.20 29.78
N ALA A 17 -17.90 57.96 29.10
CA ALA A 17 -18.49 57.49 27.84
C ALA A 17 -17.46 57.33 26.75
N VAL A 18 -16.50 58.25 26.60
CA VAL A 18 -15.39 58.16 25.63
C VAL A 18 -14.49 56.98 25.94
N HIS A 19 -14.20 56.69 27.22
CA HIS A 19 -13.44 55.51 27.62
C HIS A 19 -14.18 54.17 27.32
N LEU A 20 -15.50 54.14 27.48
CA LEU A 20 -16.34 52.99 27.18
C LEU A 20 -16.33 52.69 25.66
N GLU A 21 -16.51 53.72 24.83
CA GLU A 21 -16.48 53.62 23.36
C GLU A 21 -15.13 53.15 22.85
N SER A 22 -14.02 53.71 23.36
CA SER A 22 -12.68 53.32 22.99
C SER A 22 -12.38 51.86 23.36
N SER A 23 -12.84 51.41 24.52
CA SER A 23 -12.67 50.00 24.95
C SER A 23 -13.50 49.04 24.10
N PHE A 24 -14.70 49.43 23.69
CA PHE A 24 -15.54 48.62 22.81
C PHE A 24 -14.93 48.50 21.41
N ILE A 25 -14.39 49.57 20.84
CA ILE A 25 -13.69 49.54 19.54
C ILE A 25 -12.44 48.66 19.63
N ALA A 26 -11.64 48.75 20.70
CA ALA A 26 -10.49 47.93 20.92
C ALA A 26 -10.85 46.41 20.97
N MET A 27 -11.95 46.07 21.65
CA MET A 27 -12.46 44.72 21.75
C MET A 27 -12.92 44.17 20.39
N LEU A 28 -13.57 44.99 19.56
CA LEU A 28 -13.97 44.65 18.20
C LEU A 28 -12.73 44.38 17.31
N ILE A 29 -11.70 45.23 17.39
CA ILE A 29 -10.45 45.05 16.63
C ILE A 29 -9.77 43.74 17.02
N VAL A 30 -9.68 43.44 18.32
CA VAL A 30 -9.11 42.17 18.80
C VAL A 30 -9.95 40.99 18.32
N GLY A 31 -11.28 41.09 18.37
CA GLY A 31 -12.18 40.04 17.86
C GLY A 31 -11.97 39.74 16.37
N VAL A 32 -11.91 40.81 15.54
CA VAL A 32 -11.61 40.65 14.11
C VAL A 32 -10.24 40.04 13.87
N TYR A 33 -9.23 40.48 14.61
CA TYR A 33 -7.89 39.91 14.50
C TYR A 33 -7.86 38.42 14.84
N LEU A 34 -8.54 37.97 15.90
CA LEU A 34 -8.61 36.55 16.28
C LEU A 34 -9.36 35.74 15.24
N ILE A 35 -10.42 36.26 14.62
CA ILE A 35 -11.12 35.59 13.52
C ILE A 35 -10.19 35.44 12.32
N LEU A 36 -9.49 36.48 11.90
CA LEU A 36 -8.56 36.42 10.79
C LEU A 36 -7.41 35.47 11.07
N ALA A 37 -6.86 35.47 12.28
CA ALA A 37 -5.81 34.52 12.68
C ALA A 37 -6.30 33.07 12.66
N SER A 38 -7.53 32.83 13.13
CA SER A 38 -8.12 31.49 13.07
C SER A 38 -8.38 31.01 11.63
N CYS A 39 -8.90 31.88 10.78
CA CYS A 39 -9.08 31.60 9.35
C CYS A 39 -7.74 31.31 8.66
N CYS A 40 -6.71 32.09 8.94
CA CYS A 40 -5.37 31.88 8.42
C CYS A 40 -4.81 30.52 8.88
N MET A 41 -4.98 30.17 10.15
CA MET A 41 -4.55 28.87 10.69
C MET A 41 -5.28 27.72 10.02
N VAL A 42 -6.60 27.80 9.84
CA VAL A 42 -7.39 26.76 9.14
C VAL A 42 -6.93 26.63 7.69
N TYR A 43 -6.68 27.73 7.01
CA TYR A 43 -6.17 27.71 5.63
C TYR A 43 -4.80 27.02 5.56
N MET A 44 -3.86 27.36 6.43
CA MET A 44 -2.53 26.74 6.50
C MET A 44 -2.61 25.23 6.78
N LEU A 45 -3.50 24.83 7.71
CA LEU A 45 -3.71 23.40 8.00
C LEU A 45 -4.29 22.66 6.77
N ALA A 46 -5.24 23.26 6.06
CA ALA A 46 -5.81 22.67 4.85
C ALA A 46 -4.76 22.49 3.75
N GLU A 47 -3.86 23.46 3.57
CA GLU A 47 -2.78 23.36 2.57
C GLU A 47 -1.76 22.26 2.93
N VAL A 48 -1.37 22.16 4.19
CA VAL A 48 -0.51 21.08 4.69
C VAL A 48 -1.15 19.70 4.49
N MET A 49 -2.44 19.57 4.80
CA MET A 49 -3.20 18.34 4.60
C MET A 49 -3.28 17.95 3.12
N LYS A 50 -3.50 18.91 2.24
CA LYS A 50 -3.55 18.72 0.78
C LYS A 50 -2.19 18.24 0.26
N GLU A 51 -1.10 18.90 0.64
CA GLU A 51 0.26 18.50 0.24
C GLU A 51 0.58 17.06 0.70
N LYS A 52 0.23 16.72 1.94
CA LYS A 52 0.41 15.38 2.47
C LYS A 52 -0.39 14.34 1.69
N TYR A 53 -1.65 14.64 1.38
CA TYR A 53 -2.53 13.76 0.58
C TYR A 53 -1.97 13.54 -0.84
N GLU A 54 -1.49 14.60 -1.50
CA GLU A 54 -0.88 14.50 -2.83
C GLU A 54 0.41 13.66 -2.81
N LYS A 55 1.26 13.83 -1.80
CA LYS A 55 2.46 12.99 -1.60
C LYS A 55 2.12 11.52 -1.38
N GLU A 56 1.12 11.23 -0.55
CA GLU A 56 0.66 9.85 -0.31
C GLU A 56 0.08 9.23 -1.58
N LYS A 57 -0.71 9.99 -2.35
CA LYS A 57 -1.26 9.55 -3.63
C LYS A 57 -0.17 9.25 -4.65
N LEU A 58 0.82 10.13 -4.79
CA LEU A 58 1.97 9.92 -5.67
C LEU A 58 2.77 8.69 -5.24
N ARG A 59 3.00 8.52 -3.94
CA ARG A 59 3.67 7.35 -3.39
C ARG A 59 2.88 6.06 -3.67
N TYR A 60 1.57 6.08 -3.49
CA TYR A 60 0.70 4.93 -3.78
C TYR A 60 0.78 4.52 -5.26
N ILE A 61 0.67 5.47 -6.19
CA ILE A 61 0.78 5.21 -7.64
C ILE A 61 2.18 4.69 -7.97
N SER A 62 3.24 5.26 -7.39
CA SER A 62 4.63 4.84 -7.62
C SER A 62 4.99 3.47 -7.06
N MET A 63 4.23 2.93 -6.08
CA MET A 63 4.54 1.70 -5.35
C MET A 63 3.54 0.57 -5.60
N THR A 64 2.53 0.78 -6.46
CA THR A 64 1.44 -0.17 -6.66
C THR A 64 1.34 -0.57 -8.12
N ASP A 65 1.11 -1.85 -8.40
CA ASP A 65 0.78 -2.34 -9.73
C ASP A 65 -0.68 -1.99 -10.07
N GLU A 66 -0.90 -1.38 -11.23
CA GLU A 66 -2.20 -0.84 -11.62
C GLU A 66 -3.27 -1.92 -11.82
N LEU A 67 -2.89 -3.08 -12.37
CA LEU A 67 -3.81 -4.18 -12.67
C LEU A 67 -4.21 -4.92 -11.40
N THR A 68 -3.23 -5.32 -10.59
CA THR A 68 -3.45 -6.24 -9.45
C THR A 68 -3.61 -5.56 -8.10
N ARG A 69 -3.21 -4.28 -8.01
CA ARG A 69 -3.13 -3.54 -6.74
C ARG A 69 -2.17 -4.16 -5.71
N CYS A 70 -1.32 -5.07 -6.12
CA CYS A 70 -0.16 -5.52 -5.35
C CYS A 70 0.93 -4.44 -5.29
N GLY A 71 1.96 -4.61 -4.47
CA GLY A 71 3.18 -3.82 -4.62
C GLY A 71 3.78 -4.06 -6.02
N ASN A 72 4.31 -3.02 -6.64
CA ASN A 72 5.03 -3.16 -7.89
C ASN A 72 6.53 -3.48 -7.66
N ARG A 73 7.30 -3.63 -8.74
CA ARG A 73 8.76 -3.87 -8.68
C ARG A 73 9.50 -2.85 -7.81
N HIS A 74 9.15 -1.56 -7.91
CA HIS A 74 9.80 -0.52 -7.11
C HIS A 74 9.50 -0.65 -5.61
N ALA A 75 8.25 -1.03 -5.26
CA ALA A 75 7.90 -1.35 -3.87
C ALA A 75 8.69 -2.55 -3.35
N TYR A 76 8.82 -3.61 -4.16
CA TYR A 76 9.62 -4.79 -3.83
C TYR A 76 11.08 -4.42 -3.56
N GLU A 77 11.73 -3.69 -4.47
CA GLU A 77 13.14 -3.27 -4.33
C GLU A 77 13.35 -2.38 -3.09
N THR A 78 12.39 -1.52 -2.79
CA THR A 78 12.43 -0.63 -1.61
C THR A 78 12.29 -1.42 -0.31
N ASP A 79 11.43 -2.43 -0.26
CA ASP A 79 11.13 -3.17 0.96
C ASP A 79 12.17 -4.26 1.23
N ILE A 80 12.64 -4.95 0.18
CA ILE A 80 13.67 -5.99 0.31
C ILE A 80 15.00 -5.42 0.81
N ALA A 81 15.33 -4.19 0.42
CA ALA A 81 16.54 -3.50 0.88
C ALA A 81 16.56 -3.17 2.39
N LYS A 82 15.40 -3.26 3.06
CA LYS A 82 15.25 -2.99 4.49
C LYS A 82 15.19 -4.26 5.34
N LEU A 83 15.17 -5.43 4.70
CA LEU A 83 15.06 -6.69 5.43
C LEU A 83 16.35 -6.99 6.21
N ASP A 84 16.18 -7.34 7.46
CA ASP A 84 17.27 -7.84 8.30
C ASP A 84 17.44 -9.35 8.06
N LEU A 85 18.62 -9.74 7.59
CA LEU A 85 18.98 -11.14 7.35
C LEU A 85 18.99 -11.97 8.65
N HIS A 86 19.15 -11.32 9.81
CA HIS A 86 19.13 -11.99 11.11
C HIS A 86 17.73 -12.17 11.68
N ALA A 87 16.73 -11.48 11.12
CA ALA A 87 15.34 -11.69 11.48
C ALA A 87 14.74 -12.90 10.75
N ALA A 88 13.74 -13.53 11.35
CA ALA A 88 13.01 -14.62 10.73
C ALA A 88 11.94 -14.07 9.76
N TRP A 89 12.03 -14.44 8.49
CA TRP A 89 11.06 -14.11 7.44
C TRP A 89 11.13 -15.16 6.31
N ALA A 90 10.13 -15.18 5.44
CA ALA A 90 10.10 -16.07 4.30
C ALA A 90 10.00 -15.28 2.99
N TYR A 91 10.69 -15.78 1.96
CA TYR A 91 10.62 -15.31 0.58
C TYR A 91 9.90 -16.37 -0.25
N LEU A 92 8.82 -15.98 -0.93
CA LEU A 92 8.10 -16.85 -1.84
C LEU A 92 8.22 -16.26 -3.25
N SER A 93 8.73 -17.06 -4.19
CA SER A 93 8.72 -16.76 -5.63
C SER A 93 7.55 -17.49 -6.27
N MET A 94 6.74 -16.77 -7.04
CA MET A 94 5.53 -17.31 -7.66
C MET A 94 5.43 -16.91 -9.13
N ASP A 95 4.96 -17.82 -9.96
CA ASP A 95 4.81 -17.63 -11.40
C ASP A 95 3.47 -18.23 -11.88
N VAL A 96 2.70 -17.44 -12.60
CA VAL A 96 1.40 -17.85 -13.14
C VAL A 96 1.61 -18.64 -14.43
N ASN A 97 1.31 -19.94 -14.39
CA ASN A 97 1.55 -20.83 -15.50
C ASN A 97 0.61 -20.55 -16.68
N GLY A 98 1.18 -20.61 -17.88
CA GLY A 98 0.41 -20.59 -19.13
C GLY A 98 -0.17 -19.22 -19.54
N LEU A 99 0.20 -18.11 -18.90
CA LEU A 99 -0.31 -16.77 -19.22
C LEU A 99 -0.17 -16.44 -20.71
N LYS A 100 1.00 -16.72 -21.31
CA LYS A 100 1.23 -16.49 -22.74
C LYS A 100 0.23 -17.25 -23.61
N GLN A 101 -0.01 -18.54 -23.32
CA GLN A 101 -0.96 -19.36 -24.06
C GLN A 101 -2.39 -18.81 -23.92
N VAL A 102 -2.78 -18.37 -22.73
CA VAL A 102 -4.11 -17.75 -22.49
C VAL A 102 -4.24 -16.48 -23.32
N ASN A 103 -3.24 -15.60 -23.30
CA ASN A 103 -3.25 -14.38 -24.11
C ASN A 103 -3.34 -14.67 -25.61
N ASP A 104 -2.54 -15.61 -26.11
CA ASP A 104 -2.49 -15.95 -27.53
C ASP A 104 -3.79 -16.64 -28.01
N THR A 105 -4.51 -17.38 -27.15
CA THR A 105 -5.71 -18.15 -27.54
C THR A 105 -7.02 -17.45 -27.18
N ARG A 106 -7.06 -16.63 -26.12
CA ARG A 106 -8.29 -16.01 -25.56
C ARG A 106 -8.22 -14.50 -25.45
N GLY A 107 -7.06 -13.90 -25.81
CA GLY A 107 -6.83 -12.45 -25.76
C GLY A 107 -6.39 -11.94 -24.38
N HIS A 108 -5.93 -10.69 -24.36
CA HIS A 108 -5.36 -10.06 -23.17
C HIS A 108 -6.34 -9.94 -22.00
N ALA A 109 -7.64 -9.74 -22.28
CA ALA A 109 -8.65 -9.69 -21.21
C ALA A 109 -8.71 -10.98 -20.37
N ALA A 110 -8.52 -12.14 -21.01
CA ALA A 110 -8.44 -13.41 -20.31
C ALA A 110 -7.15 -13.57 -19.49
N GLY A 111 -6.05 -13.04 -20.01
CA GLY A 111 -4.78 -12.97 -19.25
C GLY A 111 -4.88 -12.05 -18.05
N ASP A 112 -5.54 -10.91 -18.20
CA ASP A 112 -5.76 -9.96 -17.10
C ASP A 112 -6.66 -10.57 -16.01
N GLU A 113 -7.74 -11.30 -16.39
CA GLU A 113 -8.53 -12.07 -15.43
C GLU A 113 -7.68 -13.07 -14.65
N LEU A 114 -6.84 -13.83 -15.34
CA LEU A 114 -5.96 -14.82 -14.73
C LEU A 114 -4.97 -14.19 -13.74
N ILE A 115 -4.34 -13.09 -14.12
CA ILE A 115 -3.38 -12.36 -13.28
C ILE A 115 -4.07 -11.71 -12.06
N CYS A 116 -5.25 -11.11 -12.25
CA CYS A 116 -6.03 -10.54 -11.14
C CYS A 116 -6.47 -11.63 -10.16
N ALA A 117 -6.93 -12.77 -10.65
CA ALA A 117 -7.34 -13.90 -9.82
C ALA A 117 -6.16 -14.47 -9.00
N ALA A 118 -4.99 -14.61 -9.62
CA ALA A 118 -3.76 -15.04 -8.95
C ALA A 118 -3.38 -14.07 -7.82
N ALA A 119 -3.38 -12.77 -8.11
CA ALA A 119 -3.10 -11.73 -7.12
C ALA A 119 -4.10 -11.74 -5.94
N GLU A 120 -5.39 -11.92 -6.22
CA GLU A 120 -6.43 -12.00 -5.18
C GLU A 120 -6.25 -13.25 -4.29
N ALA A 121 -5.92 -14.41 -4.88
CA ALA A 121 -5.62 -15.62 -4.11
C ALA A 121 -4.40 -15.41 -3.20
N MET A 122 -3.33 -14.81 -3.72
CA MET A 122 -2.13 -14.49 -2.94
C MET A 122 -2.44 -13.50 -1.80
N LYS A 123 -3.16 -12.41 -2.07
CA LYS A 123 -3.54 -11.41 -1.05
C LYS A 123 -4.42 -12.03 0.03
N ARG A 124 -5.39 -12.85 -0.32
CA ARG A 124 -6.30 -13.51 0.61
C ARG A 124 -5.57 -14.37 1.63
N ASN A 125 -4.55 -15.08 1.19
CA ASN A 125 -3.82 -16.03 2.03
C ASN A 125 -2.64 -15.37 2.77
N PHE A 126 -2.00 -14.34 2.21
CA PHE A 126 -0.73 -13.81 2.74
C PHE A 126 -0.76 -12.35 3.18
N ALA A 127 -1.75 -11.52 2.82
CA ALA A 127 -1.75 -10.10 3.18
C ALA A 127 -1.80 -9.83 4.69
N SER A 128 -2.26 -10.78 5.50
CA SER A 128 -2.30 -10.67 6.96
C SER A 128 -0.98 -11.00 7.66
N CYS A 129 0.03 -11.49 6.92
CA CYS A 129 1.34 -11.90 7.47
C CYS A 129 2.52 -11.40 6.64
N GLY A 130 2.28 -10.77 5.49
CA GLY A 130 3.31 -10.31 4.58
C GLY A 130 2.77 -9.39 3.51
N ARG A 131 3.61 -9.11 2.51
CA ARG A 131 3.24 -8.25 1.39
C ARG A 131 3.46 -8.96 0.06
N VAL A 132 2.49 -8.81 -0.84
CA VAL A 132 2.49 -9.37 -2.19
C VAL A 132 2.96 -8.31 -3.17
N TYR A 133 3.88 -8.70 -4.07
CA TYR A 133 4.42 -7.84 -5.13
C TYR A 133 4.26 -8.50 -6.48
N ARG A 134 3.94 -7.73 -7.51
CA ARG A 134 4.06 -8.13 -8.90
C ARG A 134 5.32 -7.52 -9.50
N ILE A 135 6.29 -8.36 -9.87
CA ILE A 135 7.60 -7.92 -10.34
C ILE A 135 7.80 -8.08 -11.84
N GLY A 136 6.91 -8.81 -12.50
CA GLY A 136 6.91 -9.07 -13.94
C GLY A 136 5.51 -9.31 -14.46
N GLY A 137 5.37 -9.77 -15.71
CA GLY A 137 4.09 -10.07 -16.33
C GLY A 137 3.29 -11.12 -15.57
N ASP A 138 3.89 -12.28 -15.35
CA ASP A 138 3.39 -13.47 -14.65
C ASP A 138 4.10 -13.74 -13.32
N GLU A 139 5.08 -12.90 -12.96
CA GLU A 139 5.97 -13.10 -11.81
C GLU A 139 5.51 -12.29 -10.58
N PHE A 140 5.35 -12.98 -9.46
CA PHE A 140 5.03 -12.40 -8.18
C PHE A 140 6.04 -12.81 -7.10
N VAL A 141 6.20 -11.94 -6.11
CA VAL A 141 6.96 -12.21 -4.90
C VAL A 141 6.10 -11.95 -3.68
N ILE A 142 6.23 -12.79 -2.66
CA ILE A 142 5.63 -12.53 -1.35
C ILE A 142 6.75 -12.54 -0.32
N ILE A 143 6.80 -11.50 0.51
CA ILE A 143 7.69 -11.42 1.66
C ILE A 143 6.81 -11.55 2.90
N VAL A 144 6.97 -12.66 3.62
CA VAL A 144 6.22 -12.95 4.86
C VAL A 144 7.12 -12.63 6.04
N THR A 145 6.71 -11.67 6.86
CA THR A 145 7.47 -11.18 8.01
C THR A 145 6.81 -11.50 9.35
N GLU A 146 5.56 -11.97 9.32
CA GLU A 146 4.80 -12.30 10.52
C GLU A 146 4.18 -13.70 10.39
N LYS A 147 3.84 -14.32 11.52
CA LYS A 147 3.11 -15.60 11.58
C LYS A 147 3.75 -16.74 10.78
N LEU A 148 5.07 -16.79 10.77
CA LEU A 148 5.83 -17.80 10.00
C LEU A 148 5.47 -19.24 10.37
N ALA A 149 5.07 -19.50 11.62
CA ALA A 149 4.61 -20.82 12.05
C ALA A 149 3.34 -21.30 11.32
N GLU A 150 2.57 -20.38 10.71
CA GLU A 150 1.38 -20.70 9.93
C GLU A 150 1.66 -20.84 8.42
N LEU A 151 2.94 -20.70 7.98
CA LEU A 151 3.27 -20.59 6.56
C LEU A 151 2.83 -21.83 5.75
N ASP A 152 3.07 -23.03 6.26
CA ASP A 152 2.69 -24.26 5.57
C ASP A 152 1.16 -24.38 5.43
N THR A 153 0.41 -24.08 6.49
CA THR A 153 -1.07 -24.06 6.47
C THR A 153 -1.59 -23.03 5.46
N ARG A 154 -0.93 -21.87 5.35
CA ARG A 154 -1.30 -20.83 4.38
C ARG A 154 -0.98 -21.22 2.95
N LEU A 155 0.13 -21.93 2.73
CA LEU A 155 0.47 -22.51 1.43
C LEU A 155 -0.55 -23.56 1.01
N GLU A 156 -0.96 -24.45 1.91
CA GLU A 156 -2.02 -25.44 1.64
C GLU A 156 -3.36 -24.77 1.30
N ALA A 157 -3.74 -23.76 2.07
CA ALA A 157 -4.97 -22.98 1.80
C ALA A 157 -4.89 -22.25 0.44
N PHE A 158 -3.75 -21.67 0.12
CA PHE A 158 -3.50 -21.03 -1.17
C PHE A 158 -3.57 -22.02 -2.33
N GLU A 159 -2.94 -23.20 -2.23
CA GLU A 159 -3.01 -24.25 -3.25
C GLU A 159 -4.46 -24.72 -3.45
N ALA A 160 -5.22 -24.87 -2.37
CA ALA A 160 -6.65 -25.23 -2.44
C ALA A 160 -7.50 -24.12 -3.08
N ASP A 161 -7.21 -22.84 -2.83
CA ASP A 161 -7.89 -21.69 -3.48
C ASP A 161 -7.60 -21.67 -4.99
N VAL A 162 -6.32 -21.86 -5.37
CA VAL A 162 -5.89 -21.95 -6.77
C VAL A 162 -6.59 -23.11 -7.50
N ALA A 163 -6.63 -24.28 -6.88
CA ALA A 163 -7.23 -25.50 -7.49
C ALA A 163 -8.75 -25.37 -7.68
N ARG A 164 -9.44 -24.63 -6.83
CA ARG A 164 -10.90 -24.43 -6.89
C ARG A 164 -11.34 -23.26 -7.75
N TRP A 165 -10.40 -22.41 -8.14
CA TRP A 165 -10.74 -21.20 -8.87
C TRP A 165 -11.28 -21.52 -10.27
N GLN A 166 -12.33 -20.80 -10.65
CA GLN A 166 -12.91 -20.81 -11.99
C GLN A 166 -13.29 -19.37 -12.35
N GLY A 167 -12.80 -18.90 -13.49
CA GLY A 167 -13.10 -17.58 -14.03
C GLY A 167 -14.13 -17.62 -15.16
N GLU A 168 -14.49 -16.47 -15.66
CA GLU A 168 -15.43 -16.30 -16.77
C GLU A 168 -14.79 -16.59 -18.12
N LEU A 169 -13.56 -16.12 -18.33
CA LEU A 169 -12.80 -16.28 -19.55
C LEU A 169 -11.81 -17.44 -19.48
N VAL A 170 -11.35 -17.79 -18.28
CA VAL A 170 -10.38 -18.87 -18.04
C VAL A 170 -10.92 -19.87 -17.05
N ALA A 171 -11.00 -21.14 -17.44
CA ALA A 171 -11.66 -22.18 -16.64
C ALA A 171 -10.87 -22.59 -15.38
N SER A 172 -9.54 -22.43 -15.36
CA SER A 172 -8.68 -22.82 -14.24
C SER A 172 -7.40 -22.02 -14.24
N MET A 173 -6.75 -21.89 -13.08
CA MET A 173 -5.40 -21.33 -12.98
C MET A 173 -4.43 -22.35 -12.35
N SER A 174 -3.16 -22.13 -12.62
CA SER A 174 -2.06 -22.87 -12.02
C SER A 174 -0.93 -21.88 -11.70
N ILE A 175 -0.34 -22.01 -10.52
CA ILE A 175 0.72 -21.14 -10.04
C ILE A 175 1.87 -22.03 -9.54
N ALA A 176 3.07 -21.81 -10.07
CA ALA A 176 4.28 -22.42 -9.54
C ALA A 176 4.74 -21.58 -8.35
N CYS A 177 5.04 -22.23 -7.23
CA CYS A 177 5.52 -21.59 -6.01
C CYS A 177 6.81 -22.23 -5.53
N GLY A 178 7.82 -21.43 -5.21
CA GLY A 178 9.03 -21.84 -4.50
C GLY A 178 9.27 -20.91 -3.32
N TYR A 179 9.60 -21.41 -2.15
CA TYR A 179 9.84 -20.57 -0.98
C TYR A 179 11.10 -20.97 -0.21
N VAL A 180 11.64 -20.02 0.52
CA VAL A 180 12.82 -20.15 1.37
C VAL A 180 12.61 -19.34 2.64
N LEU A 181 12.98 -19.93 3.79
CA LEU A 181 13.06 -19.22 5.06
C LEU A 181 14.44 -18.58 5.21
N SER A 182 14.49 -17.35 5.72
CA SER A 182 15.76 -16.67 6.05
C SER A 182 16.60 -17.44 7.06
N THR A 183 15.96 -18.32 7.84
CA THR A 183 16.58 -19.13 8.90
C THR A 183 17.03 -20.53 8.46
N GLU A 184 16.84 -20.93 7.18
CA GLU A 184 17.21 -22.27 6.72
C GLU A 184 18.72 -22.53 6.76
N GLN A 185 19.49 -21.48 6.50
CA GLN A 185 20.96 -21.52 6.54
C GLN A 185 21.50 -20.10 6.72
N PRO A 186 22.80 -19.92 7.03
CA PRO A 186 23.41 -18.58 6.98
C PRO A 186 23.49 -18.12 5.53
N TRP A 187 22.76 -17.04 5.22
CA TRP A 187 22.75 -16.39 3.91
C TRP A 187 23.68 -15.18 3.92
N GLU A 188 24.45 -14.98 2.86
CA GLU A 188 25.33 -13.81 2.76
C GLU A 188 24.53 -12.53 2.42
N ASN A 189 23.47 -12.69 1.63
CA ASN A 189 22.62 -11.59 1.19
C ASN A 189 21.25 -12.09 0.73
N VAL A 190 20.32 -11.14 0.58
CA VAL A 190 18.93 -11.42 0.15
C VAL A 190 18.87 -12.02 -1.27
N HIS A 191 19.83 -11.70 -2.12
CA HIS A 191 19.87 -12.23 -3.49
C HIS A 191 20.06 -13.74 -3.53
N GLU A 192 20.81 -14.33 -2.59
CA GLU A 192 20.94 -15.79 -2.49
C GLU A 192 19.61 -16.45 -2.10
N ILE A 193 18.86 -15.82 -1.17
CA ILE A 193 17.53 -16.28 -0.76
C ILE A 193 16.57 -16.26 -1.96
N SER A 194 16.50 -15.13 -2.68
CA SER A 194 15.64 -15.01 -3.86
C SER A 194 15.99 -16.04 -4.93
N LYS A 195 17.28 -16.21 -5.23
CA LYS A 195 17.77 -17.21 -6.21
C LYS A 195 17.42 -18.65 -5.79
N ALA A 196 17.48 -18.98 -4.50
CA ALA A 196 17.10 -20.29 -4.01
C ALA A 196 15.58 -20.53 -4.12
N ALA A 197 14.76 -19.53 -3.82
CA ALA A 197 13.31 -19.57 -4.00
C ALA A 197 12.93 -19.72 -5.48
N ASP A 198 13.55 -18.93 -6.36
CA ASP A 198 13.34 -19.01 -7.82
C ASP A 198 13.69 -20.40 -8.35
N LYS A 199 14.78 -21.00 -7.89
CA LYS A 199 15.15 -22.35 -8.28
C LYS A 199 14.06 -23.36 -7.90
N ARG A 200 13.54 -23.30 -6.67
CA ARG A 200 12.45 -24.18 -6.21
C ARG A 200 11.16 -23.96 -7.00
N MET A 201 10.83 -22.71 -7.30
CA MET A 201 9.68 -22.35 -8.14
C MET A 201 9.85 -22.93 -9.56
N TYR A 202 11.02 -22.79 -10.15
CA TYR A 202 11.30 -23.30 -11.50
C TYR A 202 11.21 -24.84 -11.58
N GLU A 203 11.65 -25.55 -10.55
CA GLU A 203 11.52 -27.01 -10.44
C GLU A 203 10.04 -27.43 -10.43
N ARG A 204 9.18 -26.74 -9.68
CA ARG A 204 7.72 -26.96 -9.69
C ARG A 204 7.09 -26.60 -11.04
N LYS A 205 7.51 -25.50 -11.66
CA LYS A 205 7.05 -25.10 -12.99
C LYS A 205 7.40 -26.16 -14.05
N ALA A 206 8.58 -26.73 -13.98
CA ALA A 206 9.00 -27.83 -14.87
C ALA A 206 8.16 -29.11 -14.70
N CYS A 207 7.70 -29.42 -13.49
CA CYS A 207 6.76 -30.52 -13.24
C CYS A 207 5.40 -30.25 -13.92
N TYR A 208 4.84 -29.05 -13.74
CA TYR A 208 3.58 -28.65 -14.39
C TYR A 208 3.62 -28.84 -15.92
N TYR A 209 4.70 -28.38 -16.60
CA TYR A 209 4.80 -28.52 -18.05
C TYR A 209 4.98 -29.96 -18.52
N ARG A 210 5.60 -30.82 -17.72
CA ARG A 210 5.71 -32.27 -18.04
C ARG A 210 4.36 -32.99 -17.94
N GLU A 211 3.55 -32.64 -16.92
CA GLU A 211 2.26 -33.25 -16.67
C GLU A 211 1.18 -32.75 -17.63
N SER A 212 1.19 -31.45 -17.95
CA SER A 212 0.22 -30.83 -18.88
C SER A 212 0.49 -31.12 -20.36
N GLY A 213 1.62 -31.71 -20.71
CA GLY A 213 2.03 -31.95 -22.11
C GLY A 213 2.32 -30.65 -22.89
N ALA A 214 2.29 -29.50 -22.25
CA ALA A 214 2.56 -28.20 -22.83
C ALA A 214 4.06 -27.87 -22.81
N ASP A 215 4.86 -28.65 -23.58
CA ASP A 215 6.29 -28.37 -23.70
C ASP A 215 6.53 -27.02 -24.41
N ARG A 216 7.16 -26.07 -23.69
CA ARG A 216 7.57 -24.75 -24.23
C ARG A 216 8.53 -24.83 -25.42
N ARG A 217 9.07 -26.01 -25.74
CA ARG A 217 10.10 -26.21 -26.76
C ARG A 217 9.61 -26.75 -28.09
N ARG A 218 8.26 -26.88 -28.28
CA ARG A 218 7.72 -27.19 -29.61
C ARG A 218 7.41 -25.89 -30.34
N PRO A 219 8.02 -25.67 -31.51
CA PRO A 219 7.79 -24.49 -32.35
C PRO A 219 6.37 -24.42 -32.86
#